data_4d9014e969a696bab09c5a9dacda6f46
#
_entry.id   4d9014e969a696bab09c5a9dacda6f46
#
_cell.length_a   1.000
_cell.length_b   1.000
_cell.length_c   1.000
_cell.angle_alpha   90.00
_cell.angle_beta   90.00
_cell.angle_gamma   90.00
#
_symmetry.space_group_name_H-M   'P 1'
#
loop_
_entity.id
_entity.type
_entity.pdbx_description
1 polymer ?
#
loop_
_entity_poly.entity_id
_entity_poly.type
_entity_poly.pdbx_seq_one_letter_code
_entity_poly.pdbx_strand_id
1 'polypeptide(L)'
;KRIHEYKRQLLNVLHVVTRYLAILENPRADWVPRTVIFAGKAASSYHSAKSIIRLIHDVGLVINHDARIGDKLKVVFIPNYGVSVAEVIMPGADLSEQISTAGTEASGTGNMKLALNGALTIGTDDGANIEIREAVGDDNIFIFGLKTPEVRALRLSGYQPMHYYESNPALKAVLNALSEGRFSPEEPGRYRSLVESLPYGGDHYLLLADYASYVATQLRVDSLYRQPVAWSEKAIANVAGM
;
A
#
# COMPACT_ATOMS: atom_id res chain seq x y z
N LYS A 1 -0.98 -4.32 16.25
CA LYS A 1 -2.19 -4.03 15.44
C LYS A 1 -2.59 -5.22 14.58
N ARG A 2 -3.79 -5.22 13.99
CA ARG A 2 -4.30 -6.34 13.19
C ARG A 2 -4.33 -5.97 11.71
N ILE A 3 -3.98 -6.93 10.87
CA ILE A 3 -4.22 -6.90 9.43
C ILE A 3 -5.73 -7.07 9.21
N HIS A 4 -6.29 -6.25 8.35
CA HIS A 4 -7.71 -6.28 8.01
C HIS A 4 -7.90 -5.86 6.55
N GLU A 5 -8.83 -6.51 5.83
CA GLU A 5 -9.01 -6.27 4.38
C GLU A 5 -9.33 -4.82 4.05
N TYR A 6 -10.16 -4.13 4.87
CA TYR A 6 -10.51 -2.72 4.62
C TYR A 6 -9.31 -1.77 4.71
N LYS A 7 -8.23 -2.15 5.43
CA LYS A 7 -6.97 -1.37 5.51
C LYS A 7 -6.11 -1.51 4.26
N ARG A 8 -6.46 -2.44 3.41
CA ARG A 8 -5.94 -2.65 2.06
C ARG A 8 -4.43 -2.89 1.96
N GLN A 9 -3.83 -3.62 2.91
CA GLN A 9 -2.43 -4.06 2.75
C GLN A 9 -2.23 -4.80 1.43
N LEU A 10 -3.26 -5.48 0.91
CA LEU A 10 -3.22 -6.10 -0.41
C LEU A 10 -2.99 -5.07 -1.52
N LEU A 11 -3.60 -3.88 -1.47
CA LEU A 11 -3.35 -2.80 -2.43
C LEU A 11 -1.87 -2.37 -2.42
N ASN A 12 -1.25 -2.27 -1.24
CA ASN A 12 0.18 -2.00 -1.13
C ASN A 12 1.01 -3.14 -1.74
N VAL A 13 0.65 -4.40 -1.52
CA VAL A 13 1.32 -5.55 -2.17
C VAL A 13 1.21 -5.46 -3.69
N LEU A 14 0.05 -5.11 -4.24
CA LEU A 14 -0.11 -4.92 -5.69
C LEU A 14 0.85 -3.83 -6.20
N HIS A 15 0.99 -2.71 -5.49
CA HIS A 15 1.97 -1.68 -5.85
C HIS A 15 3.42 -2.17 -5.73
N VAL A 16 3.77 -2.92 -4.70
CA VAL A 16 5.09 -3.54 -4.55
C VAL A 16 5.42 -4.42 -5.76
N VAL A 17 4.47 -5.25 -6.20
CA VAL A 17 4.64 -6.10 -7.38
C VAL A 17 4.72 -5.25 -8.66
N THR A 18 3.92 -4.18 -8.78
CA THR A 18 4.02 -3.22 -9.89
C THR A 18 5.44 -2.67 -10.00
N ARG A 19 5.98 -2.18 -8.88
CA ARG A 19 7.34 -1.63 -8.82
C ARG A 19 8.40 -2.68 -9.16
N TYR A 20 8.25 -3.90 -8.65
CA TYR A 20 9.14 -5.01 -8.98
C TYR A 20 9.16 -5.30 -10.46
N LEU A 21 8.00 -5.43 -11.11
CA LEU A 21 7.90 -5.68 -12.56
C LEU A 21 8.52 -4.54 -13.37
N ALA A 22 8.24 -3.28 -12.99
CA ALA A 22 8.78 -2.11 -13.66
C ALA A 22 10.32 -2.00 -13.53
N ILE A 23 10.90 -2.37 -12.39
CA ILE A 23 12.35 -2.45 -12.21
C ILE A 23 12.95 -3.52 -13.13
N LEU A 24 12.29 -4.68 -13.27
CA LEU A 24 12.76 -5.73 -14.17
C LEU A 24 12.74 -5.32 -15.64
N GLU A 25 11.72 -4.54 -16.06
CA GLU A 25 11.61 -4.00 -17.41
C GLU A 25 12.67 -2.92 -17.69
N ASN A 26 12.97 -2.08 -16.70
CA ASN A 26 13.95 -1.01 -16.84
C ASN A 26 14.92 -0.93 -15.64
N PRO A 27 15.84 -1.90 -15.50
CA PRO A 27 16.72 -2.00 -14.34
C PRO A 27 17.75 -0.88 -14.22
N ARG A 28 17.98 -0.13 -15.31
CA ARG A 28 18.94 0.99 -15.37
C ARG A 28 18.31 2.36 -15.11
N ALA A 29 16.98 2.44 -14.97
CA ALA A 29 16.34 3.70 -14.62
C ALA A 29 16.80 4.17 -13.22
N ASP A 30 16.72 5.46 -13.02
CA ASP A 30 17.02 6.08 -11.71
C ASP A 30 15.87 5.81 -10.73
N TRP A 31 15.91 4.64 -10.11
CA TRP A 31 14.94 4.23 -9.12
C TRP A 31 15.25 4.83 -7.75
N VAL A 32 14.26 5.42 -7.10
CA VAL A 32 14.35 5.74 -5.67
C VAL A 32 14.36 4.43 -4.88
N PRO A 33 15.43 4.10 -4.13
CA PRO A 33 15.44 2.90 -3.31
C PRO A 33 14.31 2.92 -2.28
N ARG A 34 13.64 1.79 -2.09
CA ARG A 34 12.52 1.70 -1.16
C ARG A 34 12.54 0.41 -0.36
N THR A 35 12.40 0.54 0.95
CA THR A 35 12.09 -0.59 1.84
C THR A 35 10.63 -0.47 2.30
N VAL A 36 9.82 -1.47 1.94
CA VAL A 36 8.41 -1.53 2.35
C VAL A 36 8.28 -2.44 3.56
N ILE A 37 7.85 -1.87 4.68
CA ILE A 37 7.73 -2.58 5.95
C ILE A 37 6.25 -2.85 6.24
N PHE A 38 5.89 -4.12 6.29
CA PHE A 38 4.59 -4.57 6.77
C PHE A 38 4.69 -5.06 8.19
N ALA A 39 3.71 -4.73 9.02
CA ALA A 39 3.65 -5.18 10.39
C ALA A 39 2.21 -5.33 10.88
N GLY A 40 1.91 -6.41 11.57
CA GLY A 40 0.59 -6.67 12.11
C GLY A 40 0.35 -8.13 12.43
N LYS A 41 -0.82 -8.42 12.98
CA LYS A 41 -1.26 -9.76 13.37
C LYS A 41 -2.64 -10.06 12.77
N ALA A 42 -2.90 -11.29 12.36
CA ALA A 42 -4.24 -11.74 11.98
C ALA A 42 -4.95 -12.38 13.16
N ALA A 43 -6.29 -12.27 13.22
CA ALA A 43 -7.08 -13.09 14.09
C ALA A 43 -6.99 -14.56 13.63
N SER A 44 -7.11 -15.52 14.56
CA SER A 44 -6.90 -16.94 14.27
C SER A 44 -7.82 -17.50 13.20
N SER A 45 -9.06 -17.03 13.14
CA SER A 45 -10.09 -17.44 12.18
C SER A 45 -10.15 -16.57 10.90
N TYR A 46 -9.32 -15.52 10.79
CA TYR A 46 -9.39 -14.60 9.66
C TYR A 46 -8.48 -15.08 8.51
N HIS A 47 -9.01 -15.97 7.68
CA HIS A 47 -8.27 -16.65 6.61
C HIS A 47 -7.71 -15.67 5.56
N SER A 48 -8.50 -14.69 5.09
CA SER A 48 -8.03 -13.69 4.12
C SER A 48 -6.83 -12.90 4.64
N ALA A 49 -6.88 -12.44 5.90
CA ALA A 49 -5.76 -11.71 6.50
C ALA A 49 -4.50 -12.58 6.62
N LYS A 50 -4.65 -13.87 6.94
CA LYS A 50 -3.52 -14.81 6.97
C LYS A 50 -2.92 -15.03 5.57
N SER A 51 -3.78 -15.16 4.56
CA SER A 51 -3.35 -15.29 3.16
C SER A 51 -2.60 -14.05 2.69
N ILE A 52 -3.05 -12.85 3.06
CA ILE A 52 -2.35 -11.59 2.77
C ILE A 52 -0.98 -11.55 3.47
N ILE A 53 -0.88 -11.94 4.74
CA ILE A 53 0.42 -12.01 5.45
C ILE A 53 1.36 -12.99 4.74
N ARG A 54 0.86 -14.16 4.35
CA ARG A 54 1.65 -15.14 3.62
C ARG A 54 2.12 -14.60 2.27
N LEU A 55 1.23 -13.93 1.53
CA LEU A 55 1.56 -13.29 0.27
C LEU A 55 2.67 -12.23 0.43
N ILE A 56 2.56 -11.36 1.44
CA ILE A 56 3.60 -10.37 1.74
C ILE A 56 4.96 -11.05 1.97
N HIS A 57 4.96 -12.15 2.72
CA HIS A 57 6.18 -12.92 2.99
C HIS A 57 6.76 -13.51 1.71
N ASP A 58 5.96 -14.19 0.91
CA ASP A 58 6.42 -14.86 -0.31
C ASP A 58 6.87 -13.84 -1.38
N VAL A 59 6.17 -12.71 -1.52
CA VAL A 59 6.59 -11.59 -2.37
C VAL A 59 7.93 -11.03 -1.89
N GLY A 60 8.09 -10.82 -0.58
CA GLY A 60 9.34 -10.35 0.01
C GLY A 60 10.49 -11.34 -0.22
N LEU A 61 10.23 -12.63 -0.09
CA LEU A 61 11.23 -13.67 -0.31
C LEU A 61 11.76 -13.62 -1.76
N VAL A 62 10.87 -13.54 -2.74
CA VAL A 62 11.27 -13.48 -4.16
C VAL A 62 12.02 -12.17 -4.46
N ILE A 63 11.49 -11.03 -4.07
CA ILE A 63 12.08 -9.72 -4.38
C ILE A 63 13.44 -9.55 -3.73
N ASN A 64 13.57 -9.90 -2.44
CA ASN A 64 14.80 -9.68 -1.69
C ASN A 64 15.96 -10.58 -2.13
N HIS A 65 15.68 -11.70 -2.82
CA HIS A 65 16.69 -12.61 -3.36
C HIS A 65 16.92 -12.46 -4.87
N ASP A 66 16.17 -11.58 -5.54
CA ASP A 66 16.38 -11.32 -6.96
C ASP A 66 17.54 -10.32 -7.16
N ALA A 67 18.69 -10.82 -7.59
CA ALA A 67 19.89 -10.02 -7.83
C ALA A 67 19.69 -8.86 -8.81
N ARG A 68 18.70 -8.94 -9.71
CA ARG A 68 18.38 -7.88 -10.69
C ARG A 68 17.79 -6.66 -10.00
N ILE A 69 17.17 -6.84 -8.84
CA ILE A 69 16.57 -5.78 -8.02
C ILE A 69 17.63 -5.03 -7.23
N GLY A 70 18.61 -5.75 -6.66
CA GLY A 70 19.63 -5.16 -5.80
C GLY A 70 19.02 -4.41 -4.62
N ASP A 71 19.46 -3.17 -4.43
CA ASP A 71 18.96 -2.31 -3.32
C ASP A 71 17.77 -1.43 -3.69
N LYS A 72 17.22 -1.56 -4.91
CA LYS A 72 16.14 -0.69 -5.39
C LYS A 72 14.79 -0.94 -4.69
N LEU A 73 14.57 -2.17 -4.25
CA LEU A 73 13.33 -2.55 -3.56
C LEU A 73 13.59 -3.65 -2.55
N LYS A 74 13.14 -3.45 -1.31
CA LYS A 74 13.11 -4.47 -0.26
C LYS A 74 11.73 -4.55 0.38
N VAL A 75 11.33 -5.75 0.76
CA VAL A 75 10.05 -6.01 1.42
C VAL A 75 10.29 -6.77 2.71
N VAL A 76 9.80 -6.23 3.81
CA VAL A 76 10.02 -6.80 5.14
C VAL A 76 8.68 -6.96 5.85
N PHE A 77 8.45 -8.14 6.43
CA PHE A 77 7.34 -8.35 7.37
C PHE A 77 7.89 -8.49 8.79
N ILE A 78 7.47 -7.61 9.68
CA ILE A 78 7.91 -7.61 11.08
C ILE A 78 6.96 -8.51 11.90
N PRO A 79 7.45 -9.64 12.46
CA PRO A 79 6.65 -10.49 13.32
C PRO A 79 6.43 -9.84 14.69
N ASN A 80 5.40 -10.31 15.39
CA ASN A 80 5.10 -9.90 16.77
C ASN A 80 5.00 -8.38 17.00
N TYR A 81 4.51 -7.64 16.00
CA TYR A 81 4.35 -6.20 16.11
C TYR A 81 3.57 -5.80 17.37
N GLY A 82 4.22 -5.03 18.21
CA GLY A 82 3.71 -4.51 19.48
C GLY A 82 4.19 -3.08 19.72
N VAL A 83 3.94 -2.55 20.91
CA VAL A 83 4.28 -1.15 21.25
C VAL A 83 5.79 -0.91 21.17
N SER A 84 6.60 -1.76 21.79
CA SER A 84 8.07 -1.62 21.78
C SER A 84 8.69 -1.65 20.38
N VAL A 85 8.15 -2.48 19.50
CA VAL A 85 8.58 -2.52 18.08
C VAL A 85 8.14 -1.25 17.35
N ALA A 86 6.93 -0.76 17.62
CA ALA A 86 6.42 0.48 17.03
C ALA A 86 7.27 1.69 17.41
N GLU A 87 7.74 1.77 18.66
CA GLU A 87 8.61 2.86 19.18
C GLU A 87 9.94 2.96 18.42
N VAL A 88 10.42 1.85 17.86
CA VAL A 88 11.65 1.81 17.04
C VAL A 88 11.36 2.11 15.57
N ILE A 89 10.28 1.52 15.01
CA ILE A 89 10.00 1.63 13.58
C ILE A 89 9.46 3.01 13.19
N MET A 90 8.56 3.58 14.00
CA MET A 90 7.88 4.83 13.64
C MET A 90 8.82 6.02 13.44
N PRO A 91 9.82 6.26 14.30
CA PRO A 91 10.77 7.35 14.09
C PRO A 91 11.69 7.18 12.89
N GLY A 92 11.86 5.95 12.41
CA GLY A 92 12.68 5.64 11.24
C GLY A 92 11.91 5.56 9.93
N ALA A 93 10.61 5.84 9.93
CA ALA A 93 9.79 5.77 8.73
C ALA A 93 9.73 7.12 8.01
N ASP A 94 10.04 7.14 6.72
CA ASP A 94 9.88 8.33 5.86
C ASP A 94 8.45 8.51 5.38
N LEU A 95 7.74 7.41 5.10
CA LEU A 95 6.39 7.40 4.53
C LEU A 95 5.46 6.50 5.32
N SER A 96 4.27 6.97 5.58
CA SER A 96 3.19 6.30 6.29
C SER A 96 2.07 5.92 5.32
N GLU A 97 1.77 4.64 5.20
CA GLU A 97 0.73 4.09 4.32
C GLU A 97 -0.60 3.96 5.08
N GLN A 98 -1.54 4.88 4.83
CA GLN A 98 -2.84 4.96 5.52
C GLN A 98 -3.98 4.87 4.49
N ILE A 99 -4.10 3.69 3.87
CA ILE A 99 -4.76 3.45 2.59
C ILE A 99 -6.09 2.68 2.70
N SER A 100 -6.82 2.80 3.79
CA SER A 100 -8.16 2.20 3.95
C SER A 100 -9.11 2.67 2.83
N THR A 101 -10.15 1.87 2.55
CA THR A 101 -11.22 2.33 1.65
C THR A 101 -11.95 3.50 2.30
N ALA A 102 -12.13 4.61 1.59
CA ALA A 102 -12.78 5.79 2.16
C ALA A 102 -14.16 5.47 2.76
N GLY A 103 -14.37 5.93 3.99
CA GLY A 103 -15.56 5.67 4.80
C GLY A 103 -15.52 4.39 5.63
N THR A 104 -14.35 3.73 5.76
CA THR A 104 -14.22 2.48 6.52
C THR A 104 -13.39 2.58 7.79
N GLU A 105 -12.45 3.50 7.88
CA GLU A 105 -11.66 3.75 9.08
C GLU A 105 -12.29 4.86 9.91
N ALA A 106 -12.62 4.58 11.17
CA ALA A 106 -13.24 5.58 12.04
C ALA A 106 -12.27 6.74 12.38
N SER A 107 -11.02 6.44 12.66
CA SER A 107 -9.97 7.42 12.96
C SER A 107 -8.59 6.88 12.59
N GLY A 108 -8.17 5.80 13.23
CA GLY A 108 -6.78 5.34 13.25
C GLY A 108 -5.98 6.08 14.33
N THR A 109 -4.84 5.51 14.69
CA THR A 109 -3.88 6.14 15.62
C THR A 109 -2.45 6.07 15.11
N GLY A 110 -2.20 5.14 14.16
CA GLY A 110 -0.88 4.96 13.56
C GLY A 110 -0.48 6.13 12.67
N ASN A 111 -1.43 6.69 11.92
CA ASN A 111 -1.26 7.86 11.08
C ASN A 111 -0.75 9.08 11.90
N MET A 112 -1.43 9.43 12.98
CA MET A 112 -1.02 10.54 13.87
C MET A 112 0.38 10.31 14.45
N LYS A 113 0.66 9.09 14.94
CA LYS A 113 1.98 8.76 15.53
C LYS A 113 3.10 8.85 14.51
N LEU A 114 2.89 8.37 13.29
CA LEU A 114 3.87 8.43 12.22
C LEU A 114 4.11 9.89 11.77
N ALA A 115 3.05 10.69 11.61
CA ALA A 115 3.16 12.10 11.26
C ALA A 115 3.90 12.90 12.33
N LEU A 116 3.60 12.71 13.62
CA LEU A 116 4.32 13.31 14.76
C LEU A 116 5.81 12.92 14.80
N ASN A 117 6.20 11.81 14.18
CA ASN A 117 7.59 11.39 14.05
C ASN A 117 8.21 11.74 12.69
N GLY A 118 7.57 12.61 11.91
CA GLY A 118 8.12 13.16 10.66
C GLY A 118 7.87 12.35 9.40
N ALA A 119 7.13 11.24 9.47
CA ALA A 119 6.75 10.50 8.29
C ALA A 119 5.65 11.24 7.50
N LEU A 120 5.85 11.44 6.20
CA LEU A 120 4.78 11.93 5.33
C LEU A 120 3.72 10.85 5.14
N THR A 121 2.46 11.25 5.07
CA THR A 121 1.36 10.29 4.88
C THR A 121 0.95 10.20 3.41
N ILE A 122 0.91 8.98 2.88
CA ILE A 122 0.11 8.65 1.70
C ILE A 122 -1.14 7.92 2.17
N GLY A 123 -2.31 8.40 1.77
CA GLY A 123 -3.56 7.86 2.28
C GLY A 123 -4.77 8.26 1.46
N THR A 124 -5.89 7.72 1.85
CA THR A 124 -7.21 8.08 1.34
C THR A 124 -7.84 9.17 2.21
N ASP A 125 -8.87 9.81 1.71
CA ASP A 125 -9.71 10.78 2.44
C ASP A 125 -10.61 10.03 3.44
N ASP A 126 -9.98 9.46 4.50
CA ASP A 126 -10.62 8.55 5.45
C ASP A 126 -9.99 8.64 6.85
N GLY A 127 -10.81 8.44 7.89
CA GLY A 127 -10.36 8.49 9.26
C GLY A 127 -9.61 9.79 9.58
N ALA A 128 -8.63 9.72 10.47
CA ALA A 128 -7.84 10.90 10.88
C ALA A 128 -6.93 11.47 9.77
N ASN A 129 -6.86 10.86 8.59
CA ASN A 129 -6.16 11.49 7.45
C ASN A 129 -6.84 12.80 7.03
N ILE A 130 -8.17 12.92 7.27
CA ILE A 130 -8.95 14.12 6.97
C ILE A 130 -8.46 15.27 7.87
N GLU A 131 -8.44 15.05 9.19
CA GLU A 131 -7.98 16.05 10.15
C GLU A 131 -6.49 16.36 10.00
N ILE A 132 -5.66 15.36 9.70
CA ILE A 132 -4.25 15.58 9.38
C ILE A 132 -4.12 16.53 8.18
N ARG A 133 -4.85 16.27 7.10
CA ARG A 133 -4.84 17.12 5.90
C ARG A 133 -5.27 18.55 6.21
N GLU A 134 -6.31 18.72 7.00
CA GLU A 134 -6.80 20.04 7.42
C GLU A 134 -5.76 20.78 8.26
N ALA A 135 -5.04 20.07 9.14
CA ALA A 135 -4.04 20.64 10.01
C ALA A 135 -2.72 21.01 9.30
N VAL A 136 -2.25 20.14 8.39
CA VAL A 136 -0.95 20.33 7.73
C VAL A 136 -1.04 21.00 6.36
N GLY A 137 -2.23 21.02 5.75
CA GLY A 137 -2.49 21.52 4.39
C GLY A 137 -2.30 20.45 3.30
N ASP A 138 -3.02 20.63 2.19
CA ASP A 138 -3.06 19.67 1.07
C ASP A 138 -1.69 19.37 0.45
N ASP A 139 -0.77 20.32 0.49
CA ASP A 139 0.57 20.18 -0.08
C ASP A 139 1.50 19.30 0.77
N ASN A 140 1.14 19.02 2.02
CA ASN A 140 1.99 18.30 2.98
C ASN A 140 1.53 16.86 3.25
N ILE A 141 0.58 16.37 2.47
CA ILE A 141 0.04 15.01 2.53
C ILE A 141 -0.26 14.50 1.11
N PHE A 142 -0.16 13.20 0.89
CA PHE A 142 -0.47 12.59 -0.41
C PHE A 142 -1.82 11.89 -0.34
N ILE A 143 -2.89 12.57 -0.75
CA ILE A 143 -4.23 11.97 -0.83
C ILE A 143 -4.47 11.38 -2.22
N PHE A 144 -5.09 10.20 -2.26
CA PHE A 144 -5.48 9.49 -3.47
C PHE A 144 -6.82 8.77 -3.32
N GLY A 145 -7.31 8.26 -4.45
CA GLY A 145 -8.47 7.38 -4.52
C GLY A 145 -9.81 8.08 -4.37
N LEU A 146 -10.84 7.26 -4.36
CA LEU A 146 -12.22 7.69 -4.26
C LEU A 146 -12.52 8.26 -2.87
N LYS A 147 -13.33 9.31 -2.82
CA LYS A 147 -13.88 9.85 -1.58
C LYS A 147 -15.12 9.06 -1.14
N THR A 148 -15.52 9.16 0.12
CA THR A 148 -16.66 8.44 0.68
C THR A 148 -17.96 8.54 -0.15
N PRO A 149 -18.37 9.73 -0.66
CA PRO A 149 -19.54 9.82 -1.54
C PRO A 149 -19.37 9.07 -2.86
N GLU A 150 -18.16 9.08 -3.43
CA GLU A 150 -17.83 8.40 -4.69
C GLU A 150 -17.81 6.87 -4.52
N VAL A 151 -17.25 6.38 -3.40
CA VAL A 151 -17.31 4.96 -3.00
C VAL A 151 -18.76 4.49 -2.91
N ARG A 152 -19.62 5.28 -2.27
CA ARG A 152 -21.06 4.98 -2.14
C ARG A 152 -21.75 4.98 -3.50
N ALA A 153 -21.51 5.99 -4.33
CA ALA A 153 -22.09 6.10 -5.66
C ALA A 153 -21.65 4.92 -6.54
N LEU A 154 -20.39 4.57 -6.54
CA LEU A 154 -19.84 3.44 -7.32
C LEU A 154 -20.47 2.11 -6.91
N ARG A 155 -20.64 1.87 -5.61
CA ARG A 155 -21.31 0.65 -5.12
C ARG A 155 -22.79 0.61 -5.54
N LEU A 156 -23.51 1.72 -5.48
CA LEU A 156 -24.92 1.81 -5.88
C LEU A 156 -25.12 1.66 -7.38
N SER A 157 -24.19 2.14 -8.21
CA SER A 157 -24.26 2.00 -9.67
C SER A 157 -23.87 0.60 -10.18
N GLY A 158 -23.44 -0.31 -9.30
CA GLY A 158 -22.97 -1.64 -9.65
C GLY A 158 -21.49 -1.65 -10.05
N TYR A 159 -20.63 -1.66 -9.04
CA TYR A 159 -19.17 -1.74 -9.24
C TYR A 159 -18.77 -2.92 -10.11
N GLN A 160 -18.04 -2.64 -11.18
CA GLN A 160 -17.55 -3.63 -12.16
C GLN A 160 -16.03 -3.74 -12.08
N PRO A 161 -15.45 -4.55 -11.17
CA PRO A 161 -14.00 -4.63 -10.98
C PRO A 161 -13.28 -5.18 -12.21
N MET A 162 -13.92 -6.02 -13.02
CA MET A 162 -13.37 -6.55 -14.28
C MET A 162 -12.99 -5.42 -15.24
N HIS A 163 -13.75 -4.34 -15.29
CA HIS A 163 -13.45 -3.19 -16.15
C HIS A 163 -12.07 -2.58 -15.80
N TYR A 164 -11.74 -2.45 -14.50
CA TYR A 164 -10.44 -1.93 -14.05
C TYR A 164 -9.30 -2.88 -14.38
N TYR A 165 -9.53 -4.19 -14.25
CA TYR A 165 -8.56 -5.22 -14.63
C TYR A 165 -8.26 -5.19 -16.12
N GLU A 166 -9.27 -5.11 -16.98
CA GLU A 166 -9.11 -5.13 -18.44
C GLU A 166 -8.52 -3.82 -18.99
N SER A 167 -8.89 -2.68 -18.41
CA SER A 167 -8.47 -1.37 -18.90
C SER A 167 -7.08 -0.95 -18.41
N ASN A 168 -6.48 -1.65 -17.43
CA ASN A 168 -5.17 -1.30 -16.86
C ASN A 168 -4.15 -2.43 -17.06
N PRO A 169 -3.26 -2.33 -18.08
CA PRO A 169 -2.27 -3.37 -18.38
C PRO A 169 -1.32 -3.68 -17.21
N ALA A 170 -0.93 -2.67 -16.43
CA ALA A 170 -0.06 -2.85 -15.28
C ALA A 170 -0.75 -3.66 -14.18
N LEU A 171 -2.01 -3.32 -13.84
CA LEU A 171 -2.82 -4.08 -12.89
C LEU A 171 -3.00 -5.53 -13.36
N LYS A 172 -3.32 -5.72 -14.64
CA LYS A 172 -3.48 -7.05 -15.24
C LYS A 172 -2.20 -7.88 -15.11
N ALA A 173 -1.04 -7.31 -15.43
CA ALA A 173 0.25 -7.98 -15.30
C ALA A 173 0.54 -8.38 -13.84
N VAL A 174 0.22 -7.53 -12.88
CA VAL A 174 0.39 -7.80 -11.45
C VAL A 174 -0.49 -8.95 -10.98
N LEU A 175 -1.79 -8.90 -11.28
CA LEU A 175 -2.73 -9.96 -10.87
C LEU A 175 -2.38 -11.30 -11.54
N ASN A 176 -1.99 -11.29 -12.80
CA ASN A 176 -1.55 -12.51 -13.51
C ASN A 176 -0.26 -13.08 -12.88
N ALA A 177 0.74 -12.25 -12.61
CA ALA A 177 1.97 -12.72 -11.98
C ALA A 177 1.74 -13.39 -10.60
N LEU A 178 0.74 -12.89 -9.85
CA LEU A 178 0.35 -13.49 -8.57
C LEU A 178 -0.43 -14.80 -8.75
N SER A 179 -1.39 -14.85 -9.68
CA SER A 179 -2.23 -16.03 -9.91
C SER A 179 -1.47 -17.19 -10.60
N GLU A 180 -0.48 -16.85 -11.43
CA GLU A 180 0.39 -17.84 -12.13
C GLU A 180 1.49 -18.42 -11.21
N GLY A 181 1.59 -17.96 -9.97
CA GLY A 181 2.52 -18.50 -8.98
C GLY A 181 3.94 -17.98 -9.05
N ARG A 182 4.17 -16.82 -9.68
CA ARG A 182 5.51 -16.20 -9.75
C ARG A 182 6.15 -16.00 -8.37
N PHE A 183 5.33 -15.74 -7.35
CA PHE A 183 5.76 -15.55 -5.97
C PHE A 183 5.55 -16.77 -5.07
N SER A 184 5.10 -17.88 -5.64
CA SER A 184 4.92 -19.16 -4.95
C SER A 184 5.24 -20.33 -5.89
N PRO A 185 6.49 -20.45 -6.39
CA PRO A 185 6.83 -21.42 -7.44
C PRO A 185 6.61 -22.87 -7.01
N GLU A 186 6.74 -23.18 -5.71
CA GLU A 186 6.48 -24.53 -5.17
C GLU A 186 4.99 -24.88 -5.12
N GLU A 187 4.10 -23.87 -5.11
CA GLU A 187 2.65 -24.03 -5.10
C GLU A 187 1.99 -22.91 -5.95
N PRO A 188 2.04 -22.99 -7.29
CA PRO A 188 1.63 -21.90 -8.16
C PRO A 188 0.19 -21.43 -7.96
N GLY A 189 -0.71 -22.31 -7.52
CA GLY A 189 -2.11 -21.99 -7.25
C GLY A 189 -2.39 -21.32 -5.90
N ARG A 190 -1.40 -21.13 -5.04
CA ARG A 190 -1.57 -20.67 -3.64
C ARG A 190 -2.40 -19.42 -3.48
N TYR A 191 -2.21 -18.44 -4.36
CA TYR A 191 -2.88 -17.13 -4.28
C TYR A 191 -4.01 -16.95 -5.29
N ARG A 192 -4.31 -17.99 -6.07
CA ARG A 192 -5.32 -17.92 -7.13
C ARG A 192 -6.68 -17.47 -6.59
N SER A 193 -7.17 -18.11 -5.53
CA SER A 193 -8.47 -17.74 -4.93
C SER A 193 -8.51 -16.33 -4.38
N LEU A 194 -7.40 -15.83 -3.81
CA LEU A 194 -7.31 -14.46 -3.30
C LEU A 194 -7.31 -13.42 -4.41
N VAL A 195 -6.62 -13.69 -5.52
CA VAL A 195 -6.32 -12.70 -6.56
C VAL A 195 -7.34 -12.76 -7.70
N GLU A 196 -7.71 -13.95 -8.17
CA GLU A 196 -8.70 -14.11 -9.24
C GLU A 196 -10.12 -13.71 -8.82
N SER A 197 -10.42 -13.76 -7.51
CA SER A 197 -11.72 -13.27 -7.04
C SER A 197 -11.92 -11.77 -7.22
N LEU A 198 -10.84 -10.97 -7.19
CA LEU A 198 -10.92 -9.51 -7.27
C LEU A 198 -11.65 -9.02 -8.54
N PRO A 199 -11.27 -9.41 -9.77
CA PRO A 199 -11.98 -8.99 -10.98
C PRO A 199 -13.42 -9.52 -11.08
N TYR A 200 -13.72 -10.65 -10.43
CA TYR A 200 -15.02 -11.32 -10.51
C TYR A 200 -15.98 -10.98 -9.35
N GLY A 201 -15.83 -9.81 -8.74
CA GLY A 201 -16.75 -9.30 -7.71
C GLY A 201 -16.29 -9.51 -6.27
N GLY A 202 -15.11 -10.10 -6.05
CA GLY A 202 -14.52 -10.25 -4.71
C GLY A 202 -13.81 -8.99 -4.19
N ASP A 203 -13.75 -7.92 -4.98
CA ASP A 203 -13.13 -6.65 -4.57
C ASP A 203 -14.09 -5.79 -3.75
N HIS A 204 -14.43 -6.25 -2.56
CA HIS A 204 -15.36 -5.57 -1.66
C HIS A 204 -14.82 -4.22 -1.14
N TYR A 205 -13.50 -3.99 -1.21
CA TYR A 205 -12.85 -2.80 -0.71
C TYR A 205 -12.29 -1.89 -1.81
N LEU A 206 -12.72 -2.08 -3.07
CA LEU A 206 -12.43 -1.21 -4.21
C LEU A 206 -10.92 -1.01 -4.46
N LEU A 207 -10.14 -2.07 -4.29
CA LEU A 207 -8.70 -2.04 -4.54
C LEU A 207 -8.40 -1.68 -5.99
N LEU A 208 -9.13 -2.33 -6.93
CA LEU A 208 -8.90 -2.16 -8.36
C LEU A 208 -9.32 -0.77 -8.85
N ALA A 209 -10.38 -0.19 -8.26
CA ALA A 209 -10.82 1.15 -8.58
C ALA A 209 -9.79 2.23 -8.16
N ASP A 210 -9.15 2.06 -7.02
CA ASP A 210 -8.17 3.01 -6.49
C ASP A 210 -6.74 2.75 -6.95
N TYR A 211 -6.46 1.58 -7.56
CA TYR A 211 -5.10 1.16 -7.91
C TYR A 211 -4.35 2.17 -8.77
N ALA A 212 -4.95 2.66 -9.85
CA ALA A 212 -4.29 3.59 -10.75
C ALA A 212 -3.92 4.92 -10.05
N SER A 213 -4.84 5.45 -9.26
CA SER A 213 -4.62 6.67 -8.46
C SER A 213 -3.54 6.47 -7.40
N TYR A 214 -3.52 5.30 -6.75
CA TYR A 214 -2.50 4.95 -5.78
C TYR A 214 -1.11 4.87 -6.41
N VAL A 215 -0.96 4.15 -7.53
CA VAL A 215 0.31 4.03 -8.26
C VAL A 215 0.81 5.41 -8.71
N ALA A 216 -0.06 6.25 -9.28
CA ALA A 216 0.30 7.61 -9.69
C ALA A 216 0.77 8.46 -8.50
N THR A 217 0.12 8.32 -7.35
CA THR A 217 0.51 9.05 -6.13
C THR A 217 1.84 8.55 -5.57
N GLN A 218 2.14 7.27 -5.64
CA GLN A 218 3.44 6.71 -5.28
C GLN A 218 4.59 7.26 -6.15
N LEU A 219 4.33 7.55 -7.43
CA LEU A 219 5.33 8.23 -8.28
C LEU A 219 5.55 9.69 -7.84
N ARG A 220 4.51 10.38 -7.38
CA ARG A 220 4.66 11.73 -6.77
C ARG A 220 5.52 11.68 -5.50
N VAL A 221 5.35 10.64 -4.68
CA VAL A 221 6.19 10.39 -3.50
C VAL A 221 7.66 10.24 -3.92
N ASP A 222 7.97 9.39 -4.92
CA ASP A 222 9.33 9.21 -5.42
C ASP A 222 9.92 10.54 -5.94
N SER A 223 9.12 11.34 -6.65
CA SER A 223 9.56 12.63 -7.19
C SER A 223 9.91 13.63 -6.09
N LEU A 224 9.13 13.68 -5.01
CA LEU A 224 9.40 14.55 -3.87
C LEU A 224 10.60 14.04 -3.06
N TYR A 225 10.76 12.72 -2.88
CA TYR A 225 11.84 12.14 -2.11
C TYR A 225 13.23 12.46 -2.69
N ARG A 226 13.32 12.70 -4.01
CA ARG A 226 14.55 13.19 -4.67
C ARG A 226 14.90 14.63 -4.31
N GLN A 227 14.05 15.34 -3.60
CA GLN A 227 14.21 16.74 -3.20
C GLN A 227 14.31 16.81 -1.66
N PRO A 228 15.47 16.51 -1.06
CA PRO A 228 15.60 16.30 0.39
C PRO A 228 15.19 17.53 1.21
N VAL A 229 15.44 18.74 0.71
CA VAL A 229 15.02 19.98 1.38
C VAL A 229 13.49 20.08 1.40
N ALA A 230 12.84 19.91 0.26
CA ALA A 230 11.37 19.96 0.17
C ALA A 230 10.70 18.84 0.96
N TRP A 231 11.31 17.63 0.98
CA TRP A 231 10.84 16.54 1.83
C TRP A 231 10.90 16.92 3.31
N SER A 232 12.04 17.45 3.76
CA SER A 232 12.24 17.84 5.16
C SER A 232 11.32 18.99 5.59
N GLU A 233 11.09 19.99 4.73
CA GLU A 233 10.14 21.08 4.98
C GLU A 233 8.73 20.53 5.23
N LYS A 234 8.27 19.58 4.40
CA LYS A 234 6.97 18.94 4.58
C LYS A 234 6.91 18.06 5.84
N ALA A 235 7.99 17.32 6.16
CA ALA A 235 8.08 16.55 7.39
C ALA A 235 7.98 17.45 8.64
N ILE A 236 8.68 18.59 8.64
CA ILE A 236 8.61 19.59 9.72
C ILE A 236 7.18 20.17 9.81
N ALA A 237 6.55 20.50 8.68
CA ALA A 237 5.18 21.00 8.67
C ALA A 237 4.19 19.98 9.26
N ASN A 238 4.37 18.68 8.99
CA ASN A 238 3.57 17.61 9.58
C ASN A 238 3.77 17.55 11.11
N VAL A 239 5.02 17.57 11.59
CA VAL A 239 5.30 17.56 13.05
C VAL A 239 4.73 18.79 13.74
N ALA A 240 4.85 19.97 13.12
CA ALA A 240 4.39 21.23 13.72
C ALA A 240 2.86 21.39 13.67
N GLY A 241 2.18 20.79 12.71
CA GLY A 241 0.72 20.88 12.54
C GLY A 241 -0.07 19.83 13.33
N MET A 242 0.61 18.81 13.85
CA MET A 242 0.00 17.74 14.64
C MET A 242 0.01 18.06 16.13
#